data_3b0e03a54c3f7181204dc2887ce29ef8
#
_entry.id   3b0e03a54c3f7181204dc2887ce29ef8
#
_cell.length_a   1.000
_cell.length_b   1.000
_cell.length_c   1.000
_cell.angle_alpha   90.00
_cell.angle_beta   90.00
_cell.angle_gamma   90.00
#
_symmetry.space_group_name_H-M   'P 1'
#
loop_
_entity.id
_entity.type
_entity.pdbx_description
1 polymer ?
#
loop_
_entity_poly.entity_id
_entity_poly.type
_entity_poly.pdbx_seq_one_letter_code
_entity_poly.pdbx_strand_id
1 'polypeptide(L)'
;MESALYLLPVTLGDTAIEKVLPSHNKEVILGIKHFIVEDVRSARRFLKKVERSINIDELTFYPLNKHTSPEDISGYLKPLQAGESMGVISEAGCPAVADPGADVVAIAQRKNLKVVPLVGPSSIILSVMGSGFNGQSFAFHGYLPIDPNERIKRIKALEGRIYTENQTQLFIETPYRNNKMMEDIVKNCRPTTKLCIAANITCEDEYIKTKTIKEWQGKLPDLSKIPCIFLIYK
;
A
#
# COMPACT_ATOMS: atom_id res chain seq x y z
N MET A 1 7.66 -10.16 -24.77
CA MET A 1 6.74 -10.00 -23.63
C MET A 1 5.30 -10.04 -24.15
N GLU A 2 4.40 -10.70 -23.47
CA GLU A 2 2.97 -10.74 -23.86
C GLU A 2 2.32 -9.39 -23.58
N SER A 3 1.41 -8.93 -24.47
CA SER A 3 0.66 -7.70 -24.27
C SER A 3 -0.27 -7.82 -23.06
N ALA A 4 -0.03 -7.01 -22.03
CA ALA A 4 -0.78 -7.00 -20.78
C ALA A 4 -0.68 -5.66 -20.03
N LEU A 5 -1.60 -5.45 -19.11
CA LEU A 5 -1.50 -4.42 -18.06
C LEU A 5 -0.73 -5.01 -16.89
N TYR A 6 0.52 -4.61 -16.73
CA TYR A 6 1.38 -5.06 -15.64
C TYR A 6 1.22 -4.15 -14.43
N LEU A 7 0.88 -4.73 -13.28
CA LEU A 7 0.87 -4.00 -12.01
C LEU A 7 2.27 -4.09 -11.41
N LEU A 8 2.97 -2.96 -11.38
CA LEU A 8 4.39 -2.87 -11.05
C LEU A 8 4.56 -2.41 -9.60
N PRO A 9 4.89 -3.32 -8.66
CA PRO A 9 5.17 -2.91 -7.29
C PRO A 9 6.39 -2.02 -7.21
N VAL A 10 6.36 -1.08 -6.25
CA VAL A 10 7.48 -0.22 -5.89
C VAL A 10 7.94 -0.48 -4.46
N THR A 11 9.07 0.08 -4.06
CA THR A 11 9.54 -0.02 -2.67
C THR A 11 8.57 0.69 -1.72
N LEU A 12 8.47 0.23 -0.46
CA LEU A 12 7.64 0.89 0.57
C LEU A 12 8.29 2.17 1.11
N GLY A 13 9.60 2.27 1.00
CA GLY A 13 10.39 3.41 1.44
C GLY A 13 11.76 3.40 0.78
N ASP A 14 12.73 4.08 1.38
CA ASP A 14 14.09 4.12 0.83
C ASP A 14 14.85 2.83 1.16
N THR A 15 14.75 1.87 0.28
CA THR A 15 15.46 0.59 0.35
C THR A 15 15.98 0.19 -1.03
N ALA A 16 17.02 -0.63 -1.07
CA ALA A 16 17.55 -1.16 -2.33
C ALA A 16 16.50 -2.03 -3.02
N ILE A 17 16.36 -1.88 -4.34
CA ILE A 17 15.34 -2.59 -5.12
C ILE A 17 15.51 -4.10 -5.01
N GLU A 18 16.74 -4.56 -5.04
CA GLU A 18 17.12 -5.98 -5.01
C GLU A 18 16.74 -6.69 -3.71
N LYS A 19 16.49 -5.92 -2.64
CA LYS A 19 16.01 -6.48 -1.36
C LYS A 19 14.54 -6.85 -1.39
N VAL A 20 13.73 -6.21 -2.24
CA VAL A 20 12.26 -6.28 -2.16
C VAL A 20 11.55 -6.58 -3.47
N LEU A 21 12.21 -6.40 -4.62
CA LEU A 21 11.66 -6.70 -5.94
C LEU A 21 12.45 -7.81 -6.63
N PRO A 22 11.79 -8.84 -7.18
CA PRO A 22 12.44 -9.84 -8.04
C PRO A 22 13.07 -9.21 -9.28
N SER A 23 14.17 -9.79 -9.78
CA SER A 23 14.85 -9.36 -11.01
C SER A 23 13.93 -9.35 -12.23
N HIS A 24 12.97 -10.27 -12.27
CA HIS A 24 11.94 -10.35 -13.30
C HIS A 24 11.14 -9.03 -13.47
N ASN A 25 10.90 -8.30 -12.39
CA ASN A 25 10.20 -7.01 -12.48
C ASN A 25 10.99 -6.02 -13.34
N LYS A 26 12.32 -5.98 -13.22
CA LYS A 26 13.17 -5.16 -14.05
C LYS A 26 13.06 -5.55 -15.53
N GLU A 27 13.10 -6.85 -15.84
CA GLU A 27 12.97 -7.35 -17.22
C GLU A 27 11.64 -6.90 -17.84
N VAL A 28 10.53 -6.99 -17.10
CA VAL A 28 9.21 -6.53 -17.54
C VAL A 28 9.20 -5.02 -17.75
N ILE A 29 9.72 -4.25 -16.79
CA ILE A 29 9.75 -2.77 -16.85
C ILE A 29 10.49 -2.29 -18.09
N LEU A 30 11.62 -2.90 -18.44
CA LEU A 30 12.41 -2.54 -19.62
C LEU A 30 11.67 -2.74 -20.95
N GLY A 31 10.66 -3.59 -20.98
CA GLY A 31 9.83 -3.83 -22.17
C GLY A 31 8.61 -2.92 -22.29
N ILE A 32 8.35 -2.01 -21.33
CA ILE A 32 7.15 -1.17 -21.29
C ILE A 32 7.50 0.27 -21.67
N LYS A 33 6.66 0.89 -22.51
CA LYS A 33 6.78 2.31 -22.91
C LYS A 33 5.67 3.19 -22.33
N HIS A 34 4.56 2.61 -21.88
CA HIS A 34 3.36 3.30 -21.44
C HIS A 34 3.09 3.04 -19.96
N PHE A 35 3.10 4.08 -19.13
CA PHE A 35 2.94 3.95 -17.68
C PHE A 35 1.78 4.79 -17.17
N ILE A 36 0.85 4.17 -16.46
CA ILE A 36 -0.21 4.85 -15.71
C ILE A 36 0.32 5.05 -14.29
N VAL A 37 0.35 6.28 -13.80
CA VAL A 37 1.07 6.67 -12.59
C VAL A 37 0.30 7.68 -11.75
N GLU A 38 0.42 7.64 -10.43
CA GLU A 38 -0.17 8.67 -9.57
C GLU A 38 0.61 9.97 -9.65
N ASP A 39 1.94 9.90 -9.59
CA ASP A 39 2.85 11.05 -9.75
C ASP A 39 3.97 10.71 -10.75
N VAL A 40 4.05 11.51 -11.80
CA VAL A 40 5.05 11.32 -12.89
C VAL A 40 6.48 11.46 -12.37
N ARG A 41 6.73 12.36 -11.40
CA ARG A 41 8.07 12.61 -10.86
C ARG A 41 8.57 11.42 -10.04
N SER A 42 7.72 10.87 -9.20
CA SER A 42 8.01 9.66 -8.41
C SER A 42 8.26 8.46 -9.31
N ALA A 43 7.39 8.24 -10.30
CA ALA A 43 7.54 7.15 -11.26
C ALA A 43 8.85 7.22 -12.05
N ARG A 44 9.23 8.41 -12.54
CA ARG A 44 10.52 8.62 -13.23
C ARG A 44 11.71 8.29 -12.33
N ARG A 45 11.66 8.69 -11.05
CA ARG A 45 12.73 8.36 -10.08
C ARG A 45 12.80 6.86 -9.84
N PHE A 46 11.66 6.20 -9.67
CA PHE A 46 11.59 4.75 -9.50
C PHE A 46 12.19 4.02 -10.71
N LEU A 47 11.78 4.36 -11.94
CA LEU A 47 12.29 3.76 -13.16
C LEU A 47 13.82 3.93 -13.29
N LYS A 48 14.36 5.11 -12.96
CA LYS A 48 15.82 5.35 -12.94
C LYS A 48 16.52 4.60 -11.80
N LYS A 49 15.84 4.30 -10.70
CA LYS A 49 16.36 3.46 -9.62
C LYS A 49 16.42 1.99 -10.03
N VAL A 50 15.41 1.52 -10.81
CA VAL A 50 15.39 0.16 -11.37
C VAL A 50 16.53 -0.03 -12.38
N GLU A 51 16.69 0.93 -13.32
CA GLU A 51 17.76 0.88 -14.32
C GLU A 51 18.09 2.30 -14.81
N ARG A 52 19.35 2.71 -14.60
CA ARG A 52 19.81 4.06 -14.93
C ARG A 52 19.82 4.35 -16.44
N SER A 53 19.94 3.32 -17.27
CA SER A 53 19.97 3.45 -18.73
C SER A 53 18.60 3.72 -19.36
N ILE A 54 17.47 3.55 -18.63
CA ILE A 54 16.14 3.85 -19.17
C ILE A 54 16.09 5.29 -19.70
N ASN A 55 15.74 5.45 -20.98
CA ASN A 55 15.50 6.76 -21.57
C ASN A 55 14.07 7.21 -21.22
N ILE A 56 13.94 8.12 -20.27
CA ILE A 56 12.64 8.62 -19.77
C ILE A 56 11.88 9.38 -20.87
N ASP A 57 12.57 10.01 -21.80
CA ASP A 57 11.96 10.83 -22.85
C ASP A 57 11.28 9.97 -23.94
N GLU A 58 11.58 8.69 -24.00
CA GLU A 58 10.90 7.71 -24.86
C GLU A 58 9.65 7.08 -24.22
N LEU A 59 9.37 7.42 -22.96
CA LEU A 59 8.25 6.86 -22.22
C LEU A 59 7.05 7.80 -22.19
N THR A 60 5.87 7.23 -22.28
CA THR A 60 4.60 7.95 -22.13
C THR A 60 4.01 7.72 -20.76
N PHE A 61 3.67 8.80 -20.06
CA PHE A 61 3.07 8.76 -18.73
C PHE A 61 1.63 9.25 -18.78
N TYR A 62 0.72 8.50 -18.17
CA TYR A 62 -0.70 8.80 -18.01
C TYR A 62 -0.99 9.07 -16.53
N PRO A 63 -1.12 10.34 -16.12
CA PRO A 63 -1.39 10.67 -14.72
C PRO A 63 -2.77 10.18 -14.27
N LEU A 64 -2.81 9.46 -13.16
CA LEU A 64 -4.02 8.90 -12.58
C LEU A 64 -4.19 9.43 -11.16
N ASN A 65 -5.29 10.12 -10.91
CA ASN A 65 -5.62 10.61 -9.58
C ASN A 65 -7.12 10.40 -9.29
N LYS A 66 -7.55 10.69 -8.07
CA LYS A 66 -8.94 10.51 -7.62
C LYS A 66 -9.99 11.31 -8.39
N HIS A 67 -9.59 12.22 -9.28
CA HIS A 67 -10.47 13.04 -10.11
C HIS A 67 -10.46 12.60 -11.58
N THR A 68 -9.62 11.62 -11.95
CA THR A 68 -9.57 11.10 -13.31
C THR A 68 -10.84 10.32 -13.62
N SER A 69 -11.55 10.71 -14.70
CA SER A 69 -12.81 10.08 -15.04
C SER A 69 -12.65 8.66 -15.59
N PRO A 70 -13.67 7.78 -15.49
CA PRO A 70 -13.64 6.46 -16.11
C PRO A 70 -13.41 6.50 -17.62
N GLU A 71 -13.91 7.54 -18.30
CA GLU A 71 -13.73 7.78 -19.74
C GLU A 71 -12.28 8.07 -20.06
N ASP A 72 -11.60 8.91 -19.27
CA ASP A 72 -10.18 9.22 -19.43
C ASP A 72 -9.34 7.96 -19.21
N ILE A 73 -9.60 7.19 -18.13
CA ILE A 73 -8.92 5.92 -17.86
C ILE A 73 -9.11 4.93 -19.02
N SER A 74 -10.33 4.87 -19.57
CA SER A 74 -10.61 4.04 -20.75
C SER A 74 -9.78 4.47 -21.95
N GLY A 75 -9.55 5.79 -22.10
CA GLY A 75 -8.67 6.37 -23.10
C GLY A 75 -7.19 6.01 -22.92
N TYR A 76 -6.72 5.95 -21.66
CA TYR A 76 -5.34 5.54 -21.35
C TYR A 76 -5.01 4.12 -21.81
N LEU A 77 -6.00 3.22 -21.83
CA LEU A 77 -5.81 1.81 -22.23
C LEU A 77 -5.77 1.58 -23.75
N LYS A 78 -5.80 2.63 -24.59
CA LYS A 78 -5.71 2.49 -26.05
C LYS A 78 -4.44 1.77 -26.53
N PRO A 79 -3.22 2.05 -26.00
CA PRO A 79 -2.03 1.30 -26.40
C PRO A 79 -2.16 -0.19 -26.11
N LEU A 80 -2.72 -0.55 -24.93
CA LEU A 80 -2.96 -1.95 -24.58
C LEU A 80 -3.94 -2.64 -25.54
N GLN A 81 -5.00 -1.95 -25.95
CA GLN A 81 -5.95 -2.45 -26.96
C GLN A 81 -5.31 -2.61 -28.35
N ALA A 82 -4.27 -1.84 -28.64
CA ALA A 82 -3.46 -1.96 -29.86
C ALA A 82 -2.36 -3.04 -29.76
N GLY A 83 -2.29 -3.78 -28.66
CA GLY A 83 -1.34 -4.86 -28.46
C GLY A 83 -0.03 -4.44 -27.77
N GLU A 84 0.10 -3.20 -27.28
CA GLU A 84 1.26 -2.75 -26.54
C GLU A 84 1.09 -3.03 -25.04
N SER A 85 2.18 -3.35 -24.35
CA SER A 85 2.16 -3.55 -22.89
C SER A 85 2.15 -2.21 -22.16
N MET A 86 1.44 -2.18 -21.03
CA MET A 86 1.37 -1.00 -20.16
C MET A 86 1.69 -1.37 -18.70
N GLY A 87 2.28 -0.42 -17.97
CA GLY A 87 2.56 -0.56 -16.53
C GLY A 87 1.70 0.37 -15.69
N VAL A 88 1.26 -0.11 -14.53
CA VAL A 88 0.65 0.73 -13.48
C VAL A 88 1.64 0.83 -12.33
N ILE A 89 1.99 2.04 -11.92
CA ILE A 89 2.91 2.34 -10.82
C ILE A 89 2.18 3.21 -9.78
N SER A 90 2.12 2.74 -8.53
CA SER A 90 1.63 3.52 -7.38
C SER A 90 2.78 4.23 -6.64
N GLU A 91 2.46 5.02 -5.62
CA GLU A 91 3.48 5.72 -4.83
C GLU A 91 4.26 4.78 -3.89
N ALA A 92 3.66 3.70 -3.41
CA ALA A 92 4.31 2.73 -2.53
C ALA A 92 3.67 1.35 -2.61
N GLY A 93 4.47 0.29 -2.60
CA GLY A 93 4.01 -1.09 -2.53
C GLY A 93 3.30 -1.59 -3.78
N CYS A 94 2.21 -2.34 -3.60
CA CYS A 94 1.48 -3.00 -4.67
C CYS A 94 0.41 -2.09 -5.27
N PRO A 95 0.44 -1.79 -6.59
CA PRO A 95 -0.61 -1.01 -7.26
C PRO A 95 -1.97 -1.69 -7.17
N ALA A 96 -3.03 -0.90 -7.27
CA ALA A 96 -4.43 -1.30 -7.16
C ALA A 96 -4.86 -1.79 -5.77
N VAL A 97 -4.02 -1.56 -4.74
CA VAL A 97 -4.35 -1.84 -3.35
C VAL A 97 -4.34 -0.54 -2.55
N ALA A 98 -5.52 -0.04 -2.20
CA ALA A 98 -5.72 1.25 -1.52
C ALA A 98 -5.23 2.48 -2.33
N ASP A 99 -5.22 2.38 -3.64
CA ASP A 99 -4.86 3.44 -4.59
C ASP A 99 -5.81 3.46 -5.81
N PRO A 100 -5.77 4.52 -6.64
CA PRO A 100 -6.67 4.65 -7.80
C PRO A 100 -6.40 3.64 -8.92
N GLY A 101 -5.32 2.87 -8.88
CA GLY A 101 -5.01 1.82 -9.86
C GLY A 101 -6.09 0.74 -9.95
N ALA A 102 -6.89 0.56 -8.88
CA ALA A 102 -8.02 -0.36 -8.88
C ALA A 102 -9.04 -0.05 -9.99
N ASP A 103 -9.29 1.22 -10.29
CA ASP A 103 -10.22 1.64 -11.35
C ASP A 103 -9.69 1.26 -12.73
N VAL A 104 -8.38 1.39 -12.95
CA VAL A 104 -7.71 0.95 -14.19
C VAL A 104 -7.89 -0.55 -14.39
N VAL A 105 -7.63 -1.33 -13.34
CA VAL A 105 -7.80 -2.80 -13.37
C VAL A 105 -9.25 -3.16 -13.65
N ALA A 106 -10.21 -2.50 -13.00
CA ALA A 106 -11.64 -2.75 -13.22
C ALA A 106 -12.06 -2.49 -14.68
N ILE A 107 -11.53 -1.43 -15.30
CA ILE A 107 -11.80 -1.12 -16.72
C ILE A 107 -11.12 -2.14 -17.64
N ALA A 108 -9.87 -2.51 -17.36
CA ALA A 108 -9.15 -3.53 -18.13
C ALA A 108 -9.88 -4.87 -18.10
N GLN A 109 -10.36 -5.31 -16.93
CA GLN A 109 -11.15 -6.54 -16.76
C GLN A 109 -12.45 -6.49 -17.56
N ARG A 110 -13.20 -5.39 -17.52
CA ARG A 110 -14.43 -5.22 -18.32
C ARG A 110 -14.18 -5.29 -19.83
N LYS A 111 -12.99 -4.91 -20.27
CA LYS A 111 -12.56 -4.96 -21.68
C LYS A 111 -11.90 -6.29 -22.07
N ASN A 112 -11.88 -7.29 -21.19
CA ASN A 112 -11.16 -8.56 -21.36
C ASN A 112 -9.68 -8.38 -21.72
N LEU A 113 -9.04 -7.33 -21.20
CA LEU A 113 -7.61 -7.11 -21.36
C LEU A 113 -6.86 -7.88 -20.26
N LYS A 114 -5.73 -8.49 -20.63
CA LYS A 114 -4.92 -9.24 -19.68
C LYS A 114 -4.33 -8.32 -18.62
N VAL A 115 -4.46 -8.72 -17.34
CA VAL A 115 -3.86 -8.04 -16.19
C VAL A 115 -2.87 -8.98 -15.51
N VAL A 116 -1.66 -8.52 -15.28
CA VAL A 116 -0.58 -9.31 -14.67
C VAL A 116 -0.03 -8.58 -13.45
N PRO A 117 -0.42 -8.94 -12.22
CA PRO A 117 0.20 -8.43 -11.02
C PRO A 117 1.60 -9.02 -10.87
N LEU A 118 2.61 -8.18 -10.65
CA LEU A 118 3.96 -8.61 -10.35
C LEU A 118 4.19 -8.74 -8.83
N VAL A 119 5.15 -9.58 -8.47
CA VAL A 119 5.50 -9.83 -7.07
C VAL A 119 6.26 -8.62 -6.50
N GLY A 120 5.87 -8.16 -5.32
CA GLY A 120 6.55 -7.08 -4.62
C GLY A 120 6.06 -6.87 -3.19
N PRO A 121 6.63 -5.90 -2.46
CA PRO A 121 6.35 -5.69 -1.05
C PRO A 121 4.94 -5.12 -0.84
N SER A 122 4.26 -5.65 0.18
CA SER A 122 2.98 -5.13 0.67
C SER A 122 3.09 -4.86 2.16
N SER A 123 2.92 -3.62 2.60
CA SER A 123 2.92 -3.26 4.01
C SER A 123 1.81 -3.99 4.79
N ILE A 124 0.68 -4.26 4.14
CA ILE A 124 -0.45 -5.00 4.73
C ILE A 124 -0.01 -6.42 5.08
N ILE A 125 0.53 -7.17 4.11
CA ILE A 125 0.94 -8.56 4.32
C ILE A 125 2.15 -8.65 5.26
N LEU A 126 3.17 -7.82 5.04
CA LEU A 126 4.39 -7.83 5.86
C LEU A 126 4.10 -7.48 7.32
N SER A 127 3.18 -6.54 7.58
CA SER A 127 2.77 -6.22 8.95
C SER A 127 2.02 -7.37 9.61
N VAL A 128 1.14 -8.08 8.90
CA VAL A 128 0.49 -9.29 9.43
C VAL A 128 1.51 -10.35 9.76
N MET A 129 2.47 -10.62 8.87
CA MET A 129 3.56 -11.58 9.10
C MET A 129 4.39 -11.23 10.35
N GLY A 130 4.74 -9.95 10.52
CA GLY A 130 5.56 -9.47 11.64
C GLY A 130 4.81 -9.30 12.96
N SER A 131 3.47 -9.24 12.95
CA SER A 131 2.65 -8.93 14.13
C SER A 131 2.52 -10.09 15.12
N GLY A 132 2.57 -11.34 14.64
CA GLY A 132 2.23 -12.53 15.43
C GLY A 132 0.71 -12.69 15.64
N PHE A 133 -0.12 -12.01 14.87
CA PHE A 133 -1.58 -12.07 14.94
C PHE A 133 -2.18 -13.12 13.98
N ASN A 134 -3.51 -13.28 14.01
CA ASN A 134 -4.19 -14.22 13.12
C ASN A 134 -4.07 -13.78 11.65
N GLY A 135 -3.28 -14.51 10.87
CA GLY A 135 -3.10 -14.29 9.43
C GLY A 135 -4.11 -15.03 8.54
N GLN A 136 -4.95 -15.91 9.11
CA GLN A 136 -6.00 -16.59 8.33
C GLN A 136 -7.25 -15.73 8.16
N SER A 137 -7.51 -14.85 9.14
CA SER A 137 -8.63 -13.91 9.11
C SER A 137 -8.13 -12.53 9.52
N PHE A 138 -8.05 -11.62 8.57
CA PHE A 138 -7.70 -10.22 8.80
C PHE A 138 -8.47 -9.30 7.86
N ALA A 139 -8.70 -8.07 8.30
CA ALA A 139 -9.38 -7.05 7.51
C ALA A 139 -8.58 -5.75 7.52
N PHE A 140 -8.30 -5.22 6.32
CA PHE A 140 -7.69 -3.91 6.13
C PHE A 140 -8.80 -2.87 5.90
N HIS A 141 -8.75 -1.77 6.65
CA HIS A 141 -9.80 -0.73 6.68
C HIS A 141 -9.36 0.60 6.03
N GLY A 142 -8.11 0.67 5.54
CA GLY A 142 -7.59 1.94 5.06
C GLY A 142 -7.49 2.99 6.17
N TYR A 143 -7.88 4.23 5.85
CA TYR A 143 -7.91 5.33 6.82
C TYR A 143 -9.16 5.28 7.68
N LEU A 144 -8.98 5.51 8.99
CA LEU A 144 -10.10 5.71 9.90
C LEU A 144 -10.60 7.17 9.84
N PRO A 145 -11.83 7.46 10.35
CA PRO A 145 -12.39 8.80 10.32
C PRO A 145 -11.47 9.87 10.92
N ILE A 146 -11.44 11.04 10.29
CA ILE A 146 -10.65 12.19 10.77
C ILE A 146 -11.26 12.78 12.05
N ASP A 147 -12.59 12.83 12.13
CA ASP A 147 -13.28 13.29 13.33
C ASP A 147 -12.94 12.38 14.52
N PRO A 148 -12.50 12.96 15.67
CA PRO A 148 -12.07 12.17 16.82
C PRO A 148 -13.14 11.27 17.39
N ASN A 149 -14.40 11.70 17.43
CA ASN A 149 -15.49 10.92 18.02
C ASN A 149 -15.84 9.73 17.13
N GLU A 150 -15.96 9.95 15.82
CA GLU A 150 -16.20 8.89 14.85
C GLU A 150 -15.02 7.91 14.78
N ARG A 151 -13.78 8.40 14.88
CA ARG A 151 -12.58 7.56 14.94
C ARG A 151 -12.56 6.65 16.16
N ILE A 152 -12.85 7.18 17.35
CA ILE A 152 -12.95 6.40 18.59
C ILE A 152 -14.06 5.36 18.50
N LYS A 153 -15.22 5.75 17.98
CA LYS A 153 -16.33 4.84 17.74
C LYS A 153 -15.94 3.69 16.80
N ARG A 154 -15.21 4.03 15.71
CA ARG A 154 -14.71 3.02 14.76
C ARG A 154 -13.68 2.10 15.40
N ILE A 155 -12.72 2.61 16.17
CA ILE A 155 -11.71 1.81 16.89
C ILE A 155 -12.41 0.80 17.82
N LYS A 156 -13.40 1.24 18.61
CA LYS A 156 -14.16 0.34 19.50
C LYS A 156 -14.95 -0.73 18.73
N ALA A 157 -15.52 -0.37 17.59
CA ALA A 157 -16.22 -1.33 16.73
C ALA A 157 -15.25 -2.38 16.16
N LEU A 158 -14.05 -1.96 15.71
CA LEU A 158 -13.01 -2.87 15.24
C LEU A 158 -12.50 -3.78 16.35
N GLU A 159 -12.29 -3.24 17.55
CA GLU A 159 -11.95 -4.07 18.72
C GLU A 159 -13.04 -5.11 19.03
N GLY A 160 -14.31 -4.75 18.92
CA GLY A 160 -15.42 -5.71 19.07
C GLY A 160 -15.30 -6.90 18.11
N ARG A 161 -14.97 -6.64 16.83
CA ARG A 161 -14.79 -7.67 15.79
C ARG A 161 -13.65 -8.64 16.09
N ILE A 162 -12.59 -8.19 16.76
CA ILE A 162 -11.48 -9.07 17.17
C ILE A 162 -12.01 -10.25 17.99
N TYR A 163 -12.92 -9.98 18.92
CA TYR A 163 -13.45 -10.98 19.85
C TYR A 163 -14.59 -11.80 19.24
N THR A 164 -15.46 -11.17 18.44
CA THR A 164 -16.63 -11.84 17.84
C THR A 164 -16.28 -12.66 16.60
N GLU A 165 -15.34 -12.17 15.78
CA GLU A 165 -14.99 -12.77 14.48
C GLU A 165 -13.61 -13.47 14.50
N ASN A 166 -12.86 -13.34 15.60
CA ASN A 166 -11.46 -13.83 15.69
C ASN A 166 -10.57 -13.30 14.56
N GLN A 167 -10.75 -12.03 14.19
CA GLN A 167 -10.16 -11.39 13.01
C GLN A 167 -9.21 -10.26 13.39
N THR A 168 -8.01 -10.27 12.85
CA THR A 168 -7.05 -9.15 12.96
C THR A 168 -7.56 -7.93 12.21
N GLN A 169 -7.57 -6.76 12.85
CA GLN A 169 -7.99 -5.51 12.23
C GLN A 169 -6.79 -4.64 11.91
N LEU A 170 -6.64 -4.25 10.64
CA LEU A 170 -5.55 -3.41 10.16
C LEU A 170 -6.08 -2.06 9.66
N PHE A 171 -5.36 -0.99 9.92
CA PHE A 171 -5.67 0.34 9.41
C PHE A 171 -4.43 1.23 9.36
N ILE A 172 -4.51 2.29 8.59
CA ILE A 172 -3.44 3.27 8.42
C ILE A 172 -3.91 4.67 8.81
N GLU A 173 -2.92 5.54 9.00
CA GLU A 173 -3.15 6.96 9.16
C GLU A 173 -2.08 7.74 8.35
N THR A 174 -2.33 9.02 8.12
CA THR A 174 -1.31 9.89 7.55
C THR A 174 -0.15 10.05 8.54
N PRO A 175 1.11 10.11 8.08
CA PRO A 175 2.27 10.16 8.97
C PRO A 175 2.23 11.28 10.02
N TYR A 176 1.56 12.40 9.73
CA TYR A 176 1.41 13.52 10.66
C TYR A 176 0.43 13.29 11.81
N ARG A 177 -0.45 12.28 11.69
CA ARG A 177 -1.49 11.96 12.69
C ARG A 177 -1.24 10.62 13.40
N ASN A 178 -0.15 9.92 13.11
CA ASN A 178 0.17 8.62 13.70
C ASN A 178 0.21 8.66 15.23
N ASN A 179 0.87 9.66 15.82
CA ASN A 179 0.95 9.79 17.27
C ASN A 179 -0.44 9.91 17.90
N LYS A 180 -1.30 10.72 17.29
CA LYS A 180 -2.68 10.87 17.76
C LYS A 180 -3.50 9.60 17.63
N MET A 181 -3.30 8.85 16.54
CA MET A 181 -3.94 7.55 16.34
C MET A 181 -3.54 6.56 17.45
N MET A 182 -2.24 6.45 17.75
CA MET A 182 -1.76 5.58 18.83
C MET A 182 -2.36 5.96 20.18
N GLU A 183 -2.37 7.24 20.52
CA GLU A 183 -3.00 7.74 21.77
C GLU A 183 -4.46 7.34 21.85
N ASP A 184 -5.23 7.51 20.74
CA ASP A 184 -6.65 7.17 20.71
C ASP A 184 -6.88 5.67 20.87
N ILE A 185 -6.03 4.81 20.28
CA ILE A 185 -6.08 3.36 20.45
C ILE A 185 -5.80 2.99 21.91
N VAL A 186 -4.69 3.46 22.47
CA VAL A 186 -4.26 3.11 23.84
C VAL A 186 -5.25 3.59 24.89
N LYS A 187 -5.91 4.74 24.67
CA LYS A 187 -6.90 5.30 25.59
C LYS A 187 -8.24 4.57 25.54
N ASN A 188 -8.62 4.00 24.40
CA ASN A 188 -9.99 3.53 24.16
C ASN A 188 -10.14 2.03 24.02
N CYS A 189 -9.07 1.27 23.77
CA CYS A 189 -9.09 -0.19 23.72
C CYS A 189 -8.89 -0.81 25.12
N ARG A 190 -9.29 -2.07 25.25
CA ARG A 190 -9.11 -2.84 26.49
C ARG A 190 -7.63 -3.02 26.81
N PRO A 191 -7.24 -3.04 28.10
CA PRO A 191 -5.84 -3.22 28.49
C PRO A 191 -5.19 -4.51 27.97
N THR A 192 -5.98 -5.56 27.73
CA THR A 192 -5.55 -6.88 27.25
C THR A 192 -5.47 -6.96 25.72
N THR A 193 -6.15 -6.08 24.99
CA THR A 193 -6.04 -6.01 23.52
C THR A 193 -4.59 -5.75 23.14
N LYS A 194 -4.09 -6.43 22.13
CA LYS A 194 -2.75 -6.22 21.60
C LYS A 194 -2.78 -5.22 20.46
N LEU A 195 -1.83 -4.33 20.44
CA LEU A 195 -1.52 -3.40 19.34
C LEU A 195 -0.15 -3.74 18.77
N CYS A 196 -0.10 -4.02 17.49
CA CYS A 196 1.14 -4.03 16.72
C CYS A 196 1.30 -2.71 15.98
N ILE A 197 2.47 -2.11 16.09
CA ILE A 197 2.90 -0.94 15.34
C ILE A 197 3.95 -1.43 14.36
N ALA A 198 3.70 -1.25 13.06
CA ALA A 198 4.63 -1.64 12.00
C ALA A 198 4.96 -0.40 11.16
N ALA A 199 6.15 0.14 11.36
CA ALA A 199 6.63 1.41 10.79
C ALA A 199 7.88 1.18 9.94
N ASN A 200 8.06 1.99 8.88
CA ASN A 200 9.20 1.93 7.94
C ASN A 200 9.52 0.50 7.46
N ILE A 201 8.47 -0.30 7.19
CA ILE A 201 8.62 -1.71 6.79
C ILE A 201 9.55 -1.80 5.57
N THR A 202 10.52 -2.71 5.62
CA THR A 202 11.59 -2.95 4.64
C THR A 202 12.73 -1.92 4.63
N CYS A 203 12.65 -0.84 5.38
CA CYS A 203 13.72 0.14 5.52
C CYS A 203 14.75 -0.28 6.59
N GLU A 204 15.89 0.42 6.67
CA GLU A 204 16.92 0.13 7.66
C GLU A 204 16.45 0.40 9.09
N ASP A 205 15.57 1.37 9.27
CA ASP A 205 14.93 1.76 10.52
C ASP A 205 13.56 1.12 10.72
N GLU A 206 13.34 -0.07 10.12
CA GLU A 206 12.12 -0.84 10.30
C GLU A 206 11.82 -1.09 11.78
N TYR A 207 10.60 -0.80 12.17
CA TYR A 207 10.12 -1.02 13.53
C TYR A 207 8.81 -1.80 13.53
N ILE A 208 8.82 -3.06 13.95
CA ILE A 208 7.63 -3.89 14.12
C ILE A 208 7.58 -4.36 15.57
N LYS A 209 6.57 -3.91 16.33
CA LYS A 209 6.46 -4.24 17.74
C LYS A 209 5.02 -4.47 18.16
N THR A 210 4.78 -5.63 18.76
CA THR A 210 3.50 -6.02 19.36
C THR A 210 3.59 -6.01 20.87
N LYS A 211 2.63 -5.33 21.51
CA LYS A 211 2.44 -5.32 22.96
C LYS A 211 0.94 -5.20 23.28
N THR A 212 0.57 -5.55 24.51
CA THR A 212 -0.76 -5.22 25.02
C THR A 212 -0.94 -3.71 25.18
N ILE A 213 -2.18 -3.23 25.14
CA ILE A 213 -2.50 -1.82 25.40
C ILE A 213 -1.91 -1.36 26.73
N LYS A 214 -2.01 -2.22 27.78
CA LYS A 214 -1.43 -1.93 29.10
C LYS A 214 0.09 -1.70 29.04
N GLU A 215 0.82 -2.48 28.25
CA GLU A 215 2.27 -2.36 28.10
C GLU A 215 2.69 -1.14 27.27
N TRP A 216 1.80 -0.64 26.39
CA TRP A 216 2.03 0.56 25.60
C TRP A 216 1.82 1.86 26.38
N GLN A 217 1.05 1.84 27.48
CA GLN A 217 0.80 3.04 28.29
C GLN A 217 2.10 3.68 28.76
N GLY A 218 2.27 4.96 28.42
CA GLY A 218 3.48 5.74 28.75
C GLY A 218 4.75 5.35 28.00
N LYS A 219 4.66 4.46 26.98
CA LYS A 219 5.82 3.93 26.24
C LYS A 219 5.62 3.94 24.73
N LEU A 220 4.78 4.84 24.21
CA LEU A 220 4.55 4.99 22.78
C LEU A 220 5.78 5.58 22.08
N PRO A 221 6.18 5.06 20.92
CA PRO A 221 7.24 5.67 20.12
C PRO A 221 6.75 6.98 19.48
N ASP A 222 7.68 7.85 19.10
CA ASP A 222 7.36 8.98 18.22
C ASP A 222 7.35 8.48 16.76
N LEU A 223 6.19 8.56 16.10
CA LEU A 223 5.97 8.19 14.71
C LEU A 223 5.65 9.39 13.82
N SER A 224 6.04 10.61 14.24
CA SER A 224 5.86 11.81 13.44
C SER A 224 6.56 11.67 12.09
N LYS A 225 5.79 11.82 11.00
CA LYS A 225 6.26 11.72 9.60
C LYS A 225 6.77 10.33 9.18
N ILE A 226 6.52 9.29 9.96
CA ILE A 226 6.94 7.92 9.67
C ILE A 226 5.78 7.13 9.08
N PRO A 227 5.91 6.51 7.88
CA PRO A 227 4.89 5.60 7.34
C PRO A 227 4.66 4.43 8.29
N CYS A 228 3.40 4.17 8.64
CA CYS A 228 3.05 3.18 9.64
C CYS A 228 1.71 2.51 9.32
N ILE A 229 1.59 1.24 9.68
CA ILE A 229 0.35 0.48 9.71
C ILE A 229 0.12 -0.03 11.14
N PHE A 230 -1.11 0.05 11.60
CA PHE A 230 -1.55 -0.38 12.91
C PHE A 230 -2.39 -1.64 12.79
N LEU A 231 -2.12 -2.61 13.67
CA LEU A 231 -2.91 -3.83 13.77
C LEU A 231 -3.37 -4.03 15.20
N ILE A 232 -4.63 -4.41 15.38
CA ILE A 232 -5.16 -4.77 16.69
C ILE A 232 -5.70 -6.19 16.68
N TYR A 233 -5.46 -6.91 17.79
CA TYR A 233 -5.92 -8.29 18.00
C TYR A 233 -6.01 -8.63 19.49
N LYS A 234 -6.54 -9.82 19.85
CA LYS A 234 -6.69 -10.31 21.24
C LYS A 234 -5.42 -11.00 21.75
#